data_d176b3d791061da6a273c17062692dbc
#
_entry.id   d176b3d791061da6a273c17062692dbc
#
_cell.length_a   1.000
_cell.length_b   1.000
_cell.length_c   1.000
_cell.angle_alpha   90.00
_cell.angle_beta   90.00
_cell.angle_gamma   90.00
#
_symmetry.space_group_name_H-M   'P 1'
#
loop_
_entity.id
_entity.type
_entity.pdbx_description
1 polymer ?
#
loop_
_entity_poly.entity_id
_entity_poly.type
_entity_poly.pdbx_seq_one_letter_code
_entity_poly.pdbx_strand_id
1 'polypeptide(L)'
;ASPFPFIFNIGMFKGLPARAIHLGFALLLAFLIFPISRGKKISAFDIFISIAASFCCLYIYFFYDQLIDRGGVLLNITLGKNINIPIELIIGTIGILILLEATRRVIGKPLAIIAIIFLLFSYFGQYAPDIISHGGLSLKRLVGFQWFDQEAIFGIPIGVSVDFIFLFV
;
A
#
# COMPACT_ATOMS: atom_id res chain seq x y z
N ALA A 1 20.54 -32.89 -6.42
CA ALA A 1 21.08 -31.57 -6.08
C ALA A 1 21.08 -30.75 -7.37
N SER A 2 20.12 -29.84 -7.56
CA SER A 2 20.09 -28.96 -8.73
C SER A 2 21.16 -27.89 -8.55
N PRO A 3 21.92 -27.55 -9.61
CA PRO A 3 23.00 -26.57 -9.52
C PRO A 3 22.51 -25.10 -9.43
N PHE A 4 21.22 -24.87 -9.31
CA PHE A 4 20.63 -23.54 -9.27
C PHE A 4 19.78 -23.32 -7.99
N PRO A 5 20.37 -23.33 -6.77
CA PRO A 5 19.62 -22.98 -5.57
C PRO A 5 19.22 -21.49 -5.55
N PHE A 6 19.90 -20.64 -6.32
CA PHE A 6 19.65 -19.19 -6.35
C PHE A 6 18.43 -18.78 -7.21
N ILE A 7 18.10 -19.53 -8.24
CA ILE A 7 17.00 -19.19 -9.15
C ILE A 7 15.67 -19.75 -8.64
N PHE A 8 15.65 -20.79 -7.84
CA PHE A 8 14.44 -21.40 -7.29
C PHE A 8 14.06 -20.90 -5.88
N ASN A 9 14.84 -20.04 -5.26
CA ASN A 9 14.38 -19.23 -4.13
C ASN A 9 13.48 -18.06 -4.55
N ILE A 10 12.94 -18.11 -5.76
CA ILE A 10 11.81 -17.28 -6.24
C ILE A 10 10.56 -17.51 -5.36
N GLY A 11 10.52 -18.54 -4.53
CA GLY A 11 9.51 -18.67 -3.47
C GLY A 11 9.47 -17.52 -2.46
N MET A 12 10.57 -16.79 -2.29
CA MET A 12 10.61 -15.54 -1.50
C MET A 12 9.89 -14.37 -2.19
N PHE A 13 9.70 -14.42 -3.50
CA PHE A 13 8.97 -13.41 -4.26
C PHE A 13 7.48 -13.75 -4.44
N LYS A 14 6.96 -14.81 -3.78
CA LYS A 14 5.54 -15.12 -3.76
C LYS A 14 4.86 -14.46 -2.56
N GLY A 15 3.67 -13.91 -2.79
CA GLY A 15 2.89 -13.30 -1.73
C GLY A 15 3.07 -11.78 -1.59
N LEU A 16 2.89 -11.27 -0.39
CA LEU A 16 2.88 -9.84 -0.09
C LEU A 16 4.18 -9.11 -0.51
N PRO A 17 5.40 -9.63 -0.29
CA PRO A 17 6.62 -8.95 -0.67
C PRO A 17 6.73 -8.70 -2.18
N ALA A 18 6.38 -9.69 -3.01
CA ALA A 18 6.40 -9.53 -4.46
C ALA A 18 5.37 -8.49 -4.92
N ARG A 19 4.17 -8.52 -4.33
CA ARG A 19 3.11 -7.56 -4.61
C ARG A 19 3.51 -6.14 -4.19
N ALA A 20 4.22 -6.00 -3.08
CA ALA A 20 4.72 -4.71 -2.61
C ALA A 20 5.77 -4.12 -3.55
N ILE A 21 6.73 -4.91 -4.02
CA ILE A 21 7.72 -4.47 -5.02
C ILE A 21 7.02 -4.06 -6.31
N HIS A 22 6.11 -4.89 -6.81
CA HIS A 22 5.36 -4.60 -8.03
C HIS A 22 4.58 -3.29 -7.94
N LEU A 23 3.84 -3.10 -6.84
CA LEU A 23 3.12 -1.85 -6.61
C LEU A 23 4.07 -0.65 -6.49
N GLY A 24 5.21 -0.81 -5.82
CA GLY A 24 6.23 0.23 -5.71
C GLY A 24 6.72 0.72 -7.06
N PHE A 25 7.04 -0.21 -7.97
CA PHE A 25 7.41 0.12 -9.34
C PHE A 25 6.28 0.75 -10.13
N ALA A 26 5.06 0.22 -10.01
CA ALA A 26 3.89 0.79 -10.69
C ALA A 26 3.61 2.23 -10.24
N LEU A 27 3.69 2.53 -8.94
CA LEU A 27 3.54 3.88 -8.41
C LEU A 27 4.67 4.80 -8.88
N LEU A 28 5.92 4.34 -8.86
CA LEU A 28 7.06 5.09 -9.36
C LEU A 28 6.83 5.51 -10.81
N LEU A 29 6.48 4.57 -11.68
CA LEU A 29 6.20 4.85 -13.09
C LEU A 29 4.97 5.75 -13.26
N ALA A 30 3.91 5.53 -12.48
CA ALA A 30 2.69 6.33 -12.55
C ALA A 30 2.98 7.82 -12.30
N PHE A 31 3.77 8.16 -11.30
CA PHE A 31 4.11 9.56 -11.00
C PHE A 31 5.06 10.18 -12.01
N LEU A 32 5.93 9.40 -12.64
CA LEU A 32 6.84 9.87 -13.69
C LEU A 32 6.11 10.08 -15.02
N ILE A 33 5.15 9.21 -15.36
CA ILE A 33 4.39 9.29 -16.62
C ILE A 33 3.24 10.30 -16.51
N PHE A 34 2.61 10.43 -15.33
CA PHE A 34 1.49 11.32 -15.08
C PHE A 34 1.84 12.43 -14.07
N PRO A 35 2.73 13.38 -14.44
CA PRO A 35 3.11 14.46 -13.54
C PRO A 35 1.91 15.39 -13.24
N ILE A 36 1.98 16.11 -12.12
CA ILE A 36 0.91 17.01 -11.67
C ILE A 36 0.62 18.13 -12.71
N SER A 37 1.66 18.57 -13.41
CA SER A 37 1.58 19.59 -14.45
C SER A 37 1.54 18.95 -15.83
N ARG A 38 0.32 18.74 -16.35
CA ARG A 38 0.12 18.19 -17.71
C ARG A 38 0.88 19.04 -18.75
N GLY A 39 1.83 18.43 -19.45
CA GLY A 39 2.61 19.07 -20.53
C GLY A 39 3.84 19.87 -20.08
N LYS A 40 4.24 19.85 -18.83
CA LYS A 40 5.47 20.46 -18.29
C LYS A 40 6.45 19.40 -17.80
N LYS A 41 7.71 19.83 -17.58
CA LYS A 41 8.77 18.99 -17.01
C LYS A 41 8.33 18.36 -15.68
N ILE A 42 8.82 17.16 -15.40
CA ILE A 42 8.62 16.46 -14.14
C ILE A 42 9.00 17.41 -12.99
N SER A 43 8.08 17.64 -12.07
CA SER A 43 8.32 18.48 -10.91
C SER A 43 9.17 17.74 -9.86
N ALA A 44 9.98 18.48 -9.10
CA ALA A 44 10.67 17.94 -7.93
C ALA A 44 9.68 17.29 -6.93
N PHE A 45 8.46 17.80 -6.86
CA PHE A 45 7.38 17.22 -6.05
C PHE A 45 6.94 15.84 -6.55
N ASP A 46 6.88 15.61 -7.87
CA ASP A 46 6.52 14.31 -8.45
C ASP A 46 7.61 13.26 -8.15
N ILE A 47 8.88 13.67 -8.22
CA ILE A 47 10.02 12.82 -7.86
C ILE A 47 9.96 12.47 -6.36
N PHE A 48 9.68 13.44 -5.50
CA PHE A 48 9.59 13.22 -4.06
C PHE A 48 8.47 12.22 -3.71
N ILE A 49 7.25 12.39 -4.27
CA ILE A 49 6.14 11.47 -4.06
C ILE A 49 6.46 10.08 -4.60
N SER A 50 7.11 10.00 -5.76
CA SER A 50 7.53 8.72 -6.37
C SER A 50 8.49 7.95 -5.45
N ILE A 51 9.48 8.63 -4.88
CA ILE A 51 10.42 8.03 -3.92
C ILE A 51 9.69 7.62 -2.63
N ALA A 52 8.81 8.49 -2.11
CA ALA A 52 8.03 8.19 -0.91
C ALA A 52 7.11 6.96 -1.11
N ALA A 53 6.48 6.84 -2.28
CA ALA A 53 5.68 5.67 -2.66
C ALA A 53 6.51 4.39 -2.64
N SER A 54 7.67 4.42 -3.29
CA SER A 54 8.59 3.29 -3.33
C SER A 54 9.07 2.91 -1.93
N PHE A 55 9.37 3.88 -1.09
CA PHE A 55 9.79 3.65 0.29
C PHE A 55 8.68 2.97 1.12
N CYS A 56 7.43 3.43 1.02
CA CYS A 56 6.30 2.81 1.72
C CYS A 56 6.09 1.34 1.31
N CYS A 57 6.29 1.01 0.02
CA CYS A 57 6.18 -0.36 -0.47
C CYS A 57 7.40 -1.21 -0.06
N LEU A 58 8.63 -0.66 -0.14
CA LEU A 58 9.84 -1.35 0.27
C LEU A 58 9.86 -1.64 1.78
N TYR A 59 9.25 -0.80 2.59
CA TYR A 59 9.09 -1.07 4.02
C TYR A 59 8.42 -2.42 4.26
N ILE A 60 7.34 -2.74 3.52
CA ILE A 60 6.66 -4.03 3.61
C ILE A 60 7.60 -5.18 3.23
N TYR A 61 8.40 -5.00 2.19
CA TYR A 61 9.36 -6.03 1.75
C TYR A 61 10.40 -6.36 2.82
N PHE A 62 11.00 -5.34 3.44
CA PHE A 62 12.07 -5.55 4.42
C PHE A 62 11.57 -6.03 5.78
N PHE A 63 10.36 -5.67 6.17
CA PHE A 63 9.79 -5.98 7.49
C PHE A 63 8.68 -7.04 7.45
N TYR A 64 8.56 -7.76 6.33
CA TYR A 64 7.49 -8.73 6.10
C TYR A 64 7.37 -9.79 7.19
N ASP A 65 8.46 -10.44 7.56
CA ASP A 65 8.47 -11.50 8.58
C ASP A 65 8.01 -10.95 9.94
N GLN A 66 8.48 -9.77 10.30
CA GLN A 66 8.07 -9.12 11.55
C GLN A 66 6.60 -8.68 11.55
N LEU A 67 6.05 -8.32 10.39
CA LEU A 67 4.64 -7.96 10.24
C LEU A 67 3.73 -9.19 10.42
N ILE A 68 4.11 -10.34 9.87
CA ILE A 68 3.37 -11.60 10.02
C ILE A 68 3.41 -12.08 11.47
N ASP A 69 4.59 -12.12 12.09
CA ASP A 69 4.76 -12.63 13.45
C ASP A 69 3.93 -11.85 14.48
N ARG A 70 3.65 -10.58 14.19
CA ARG A 70 2.85 -9.69 15.07
C ARG A 70 1.34 -9.76 14.84
N GLY A 71 0.86 -10.53 13.85
CA GLY A 71 -0.58 -10.73 13.61
C GLY A 71 -1.39 -9.45 13.43
N GLY A 72 -0.85 -8.45 12.74
CA GLY A 72 -1.55 -7.19 12.44
C GLY A 72 -1.47 -6.11 13.54
N VAL A 73 -0.66 -6.33 14.59
CA VAL A 73 -0.36 -5.30 15.60
C VAL A 73 0.67 -4.33 15.04
N LEU A 74 0.25 -3.07 14.81
CA LEU A 74 1.14 -2.02 14.31
C LEU A 74 2.19 -1.61 15.35
N LEU A 75 3.42 -1.46 14.89
CA LEU A 75 4.56 -1.13 15.73
C LEU A 75 4.54 0.35 16.13
N ASN A 76 4.70 0.58 17.44
CA ASN A 76 4.94 1.91 17.98
C ASN A 76 6.39 1.98 18.41
N ILE A 77 7.16 2.95 17.90
CA ILE A 77 8.50 3.22 18.42
C ILE A 77 8.40 4.22 19.56
N THR A 78 8.89 3.83 20.72
CA THR A 78 8.98 4.70 21.88
C THR A 78 10.29 5.49 21.82
N LEU A 79 10.21 6.78 21.51
CA LEU A 79 11.35 7.68 21.52
C LEU A 79 11.38 8.40 22.88
N GLY A 80 12.26 7.95 23.81
CA GLY A 80 12.33 8.52 25.15
C GLY A 80 11.17 8.14 26.06
N LYS A 81 11.07 8.78 27.23
CA LYS A 81 10.15 8.40 28.30
C LYS A 81 8.64 8.58 28.01
N ASN A 82 8.24 9.38 27.00
CA ASN A 82 6.83 9.76 26.83
C ASN A 82 6.31 9.88 25.38
N ILE A 83 7.10 9.55 24.36
CA ILE A 83 6.65 9.73 22.96
C ILE A 83 6.56 8.38 22.27
N ASN A 84 5.33 7.89 22.10
CA ASN A 84 5.02 6.70 21.30
C ASN A 84 4.67 7.14 19.88
N ILE A 85 5.58 6.94 18.93
CA ILE A 85 5.33 7.26 17.51
C ILE A 85 4.83 6.01 16.80
N PRO A 86 3.60 6.00 16.29
CA PRO A 86 3.06 4.87 15.52
C PRO A 86 3.61 4.90 14.08
N ILE A 87 4.86 4.47 13.89
CA ILE A 87 5.55 4.57 12.59
C ILE A 87 4.81 3.81 11.49
N GLU A 88 4.37 2.59 11.76
CA GLU A 88 3.63 1.80 10.77
C GLU A 88 2.29 2.45 10.40
N LEU A 89 1.61 3.07 11.36
CA LEU A 89 0.40 3.84 11.08
C LEU A 89 0.68 5.02 10.13
N ILE A 90 1.79 5.72 10.32
CA ILE A 90 2.20 6.85 9.49
C ILE A 90 2.54 6.35 8.07
N ILE A 91 3.38 5.33 7.96
CA ILE A 91 3.79 4.75 6.67
C ILE A 91 2.57 4.24 5.90
N GLY A 92 1.68 3.49 6.54
CA GLY A 92 0.48 2.97 5.90
C GLY A 92 -0.48 4.07 5.47
N THR A 93 -0.67 5.10 6.31
CA THR A 93 -1.52 6.25 5.95
C THR A 93 -0.96 7.02 4.76
N ILE A 94 0.35 7.29 4.76
CA ILE A 94 1.03 7.95 3.63
C ILE A 94 0.91 7.09 2.37
N GLY A 95 1.12 5.78 2.47
CA GLY A 95 0.98 4.84 1.36
C GLY A 95 -0.42 4.87 0.74
N ILE A 96 -1.47 4.82 1.56
CA ILE A 96 -2.86 4.90 1.11
C ILE A 96 -3.13 6.25 0.41
N LEU A 97 -2.68 7.37 0.98
CA LEU A 97 -2.85 8.69 0.38
C LEU A 97 -2.14 8.83 -0.97
N ILE A 98 -0.91 8.31 -1.06
CA ILE A 98 -0.14 8.30 -2.31
C ILE A 98 -0.85 7.42 -3.37
N LEU A 99 -1.40 6.28 -2.98
CA LEU A 99 -2.15 5.40 -3.88
C LEU A 99 -3.43 6.09 -4.39
N LEU A 100 -4.17 6.80 -3.54
CA LEU A 100 -5.32 7.59 -3.95
C LEU A 100 -4.94 8.71 -4.93
N GLU A 101 -3.82 9.38 -4.69
CA GLU A 101 -3.31 10.40 -5.60
C GLU A 101 -2.87 9.81 -6.94
N ALA A 102 -2.22 8.64 -6.94
CA ALA A 102 -1.88 7.91 -8.16
C ALA A 102 -3.14 7.53 -8.95
N THR A 103 -4.15 6.99 -8.28
CA THR A 103 -5.44 6.64 -8.87
C THR A 103 -6.11 7.86 -9.50
N ARG A 104 -6.09 9.00 -8.82
CA ARG A 104 -6.63 10.27 -9.33
C ARG A 104 -5.91 10.72 -10.60
N ARG A 105 -4.59 10.53 -10.69
CA ARG A 105 -3.79 10.98 -11.85
C ARG A 105 -3.92 10.05 -13.04
N VAL A 106 -3.91 8.74 -12.81
CA VAL A 106 -3.88 7.71 -13.87
C VAL A 106 -5.29 7.46 -14.42
N ILE A 107 -6.26 7.22 -13.54
CA ILE A 107 -7.61 6.80 -13.91
C ILE A 107 -8.57 8.00 -13.92
N GLY A 108 -8.41 8.90 -12.95
CA GLY A 108 -9.23 10.10 -12.84
C GLY A 108 -9.90 10.25 -11.48
N LYS A 109 -10.57 11.40 -11.32
CA LYS A 109 -11.22 11.81 -10.06
C LYS A 109 -12.36 10.86 -9.60
N PRO A 110 -13.22 10.32 -10.49
CA PRO A 110 -14.38 9.54 -10.03
C PRO A 110 -13.99 8.33 -9.19
N LEU A 111 -12.99 7.55 -9.64
CA LEU A 111 -12.56 6.35 -8.91
C LEU A 111 -11.90 6.69 -7.57
N ALA A 112 -11.10 7.74 -7.53
CA ALA A 112 -10.50 8.21 -6.29
C ALA A 112 -11.55 8.66 -5.26
N ILE A 113 -12.62 9.35 -5.71
CA ILE A 113 -13.73 9.76 -4.85
C ILE A 113 -14.46 8.54 -4.29
N ILE A 114 -14.77 7.56 -5.13
CA ILE A 114 -15.42 6.31 -4.69
C ILE A 114 -14.56 5.61 -3.64
N ALA A 115 -13.26 5.48 -3.86
CA ALA A 115 -12.35 4.87 -2.91
C ALA A 115 -12.33 5.62 -1.56
N ILE A 116 -12.31 6.96 -1.59
CA ILE A 116 -12.40 7.77 -0.37
C ILE A 116 -13.72 7.54 0.37
N ILE A 117 -14.84 7.48 -0.35
CA ILE A 117 -16.16 7.22 0.25
C ILE A 117 -16.16 5.85 0.97
N PHE A 118 -15.60 4.80 0.34
CA PHE A 118 -15.51 3.48 0.97
C PHE A 118 -14.58 3.47 2.20
N LEU A 119 -13.47 4.19 2.16
CA LEU A 119 -12.58 4.32 3.32
C LEU A 119 -13.27 5.05 4.48
N LEU A 120 -14.00 6.14 4.18
CA LEU A 120 -14.79 6.86 5.17
C LEU A 120 -15.93 5.99 5.71
N PHE A 121 -16.62 5.24 4.86
CA PHE A 121 -17.64 4.29 5.29
C PHE A 121 -17.07 3.22 6.22
N SER A 122 -15.90 2.67 5.92
CA SER A 122 -15.22 1.69 6.79
C SER A 122 -14.85 2.27 8.15
N TYR A 123 -14.52 3.55 8.21
CA TYR A 123 -14.21 4.25 9.46
C TYR A 123 -15.46 4.62 10.25
N PHE A 124 -16.46 5.21 9.58
CA PHE A 124 -17.67 5.72 10.18
C PHE A 124 -18.87 4.73 10.17
N GLY A 125 -18.63 3.46 9.89
CA GLY A 125 -19.69 2.47 9.71
C GLY A 125 -20.65 2.30 10.88
N GLN A 126 -20.24 2.68 12.09
CA GLN A 126 -21.11 2.70 13.27
C GLN A 126 -22.22 3.77 13.22
N TYR A 127 -22.07 4.79 12.37
CA TYR A 127 -23.06 5.85 12.17
C TYR A 127 -23.94 5.62 10.93
N ALA A 128 -23.72 4.50 10.22
CA ALA A 128 -24.50 4.15 9.04
C ALA A 128 -25.91 3.68 9.44
N PRO A 129 -26.91 3.75 8.52
CA PRO A 129 -28.24 3.19 8.75
C PRO A 129 -28.19 1.71 9.14
N ASP A 130 -29.13 1.25 9.98
CA ASP A 130 -29.13 -0.11 10.57
C ASP A 130 -28.92 -1.26 9.56
N ILE A 131 -29.39 -1.09 8.32
CA ILE A 131 -29.26 -2.11 7.25
C ILE A 131 -27.82 -2.34 6.83
N ILE A 132 -26.95 -1.31 6.92
CA ILE A 132 -25.55 -1.33 6.47
C ILE A 132 -24.59 -0.93 7.59
N SER A 133 -25.10 -0.77 8.81
CA SER A 133 -24.25 -0.42 9.95
C SER A 133 -23.32 -1.57 10.31
N HIS A 134 -22.10 -1.22 10.65
CA HIS A 134 -21.11 -2.14 11.20
C HIS A 134 -20.32 -1.43 12.30
N GLY A 135 -19.63 -2.20 13.14
CA GLY A 135 -18.95 -1.68 14.35
C GLY A 135 -17.89 -0.60 14.14
N GLY A 136 -17.69 -0.12 12.88
CA GLY A 136 -16.64 0.83 12.53
C GLY A 136 -15.24 0.24 12.75
N LEU A 137 -14.25 0.74 12.04
CA LEU A 137 -12.86 0.35 12.22
C LEU A 137 -12.08 1.48 12.88
N SER A 138 -11.28 1.19 13.91
CA SER A 138 -10.32 2.16 14.39
C SER A 138 -9.31 2.49 13.29
N LEU A 139 -8.78 3.72 13.27
CA LEU A 139 -7.82 4.15 12.26
C LEU A 139 -6.63 3.18 12.14
N LYS A 140 -6.11 2.69 13.26
CA LYS A 140 -5.02 1.71 13.28
C LYS A 140 -5.41 0.41 12.58
N ARG A 141 -6.61 -0.09 12.84
CA ARG A 141 -7.10 -1.34 12.25
C ARG A 141 -7.40 -1.18 10.77
N LEU A 142 -7.97 -0.03 10.37
CA LEU A 142 -8.24 0.29 8.98
C LEU A 142 -6.93 0.37 8.17
N VAL A 143 -5.94 1.12 8.64
CA VAL A 143 -4.65 1.25 7.95
C VAL A 143 -3.90 -0.07 7.95
N GLY A 144 -3.91 -0.82 9.05
CA GLY A 144 -3.30 -2.15 9.15
C GLY A 144 -3.87 -3.11 8.11
N PHE A 145 -5.20 -3.20 8.03
CA PHE A 145 -5.87 -4.06 7.06
C PHE A 145 -5.66 -3.60 5.62
N GLN A 146 -5.74 -2.30 5.34
CA GLN A 146 -5.61 -1.80 3.97
C GLN A 146 -4.18 -1.87 3.42
N TRP A 147 -3.16 -1.57 4.25
CA TRP A 147 -1.78 -1.42 3.76
C TRP A 147 -0.85 -2.59 4.09
N PHE A 148 -1.10 -3.33 5.17
CA PHE A 148 -0.21 -4.40 5.62
C PHE A 148 -0.79 -5.80 5.46
N ASP A 149 -2.05 -5.93 5.04
CA ASP A 149 -2.71 -7.21 4.84
C ASP A 149 -2.68 -7.64 3.36
N GLN A 150 -2.80 -8.95 3.14
CA GLN A 150 -2.86 -9.57 1.81
C GLN A 150 -4.26 -9.55 1.19
N GLU A 151 -5.27 -9.16 1.95
CA GLU A 151 -6.68 -9.24 1.52
C GLU A 151 -7.18 -7.92 0.89
N ALA A 152 -6.55 -6.78 1.20
CA ALA A 152 -7.00 -5.47 0.75
C ALA A 152 -6.25 -4.98 -0.50
N ILE A 153 -5.44 -3.92 -0.37
CA ILE A 153 -4.72 -3.31 -1.50
C ILE A 153 -3.82 -4.34 -2.20
N PHE A 154 -3.10 -5.15 -1.42
CA PHE A 154 -2.23 -6.20 -1.93
C PHE A 154 -2.97 -7.53 -2.21
N GLY A 155 -4.29 -7.48 -2.31
CA GLY A 155 -5.14 -8.64 -2.54
C GLY A 155 -5.10 -9.19 -3.97
N ILE A 156 -6.23 -9.76 -4.40
CA ILE A 156 -6.37 -10.45 -5.68
C ILE A 156 -5.93 -9.61 -6.89
N PRO A 157 -6.29 -8.31 -7.04
CA PRO A 157 -5.94 -7.56 -8.25
C PRO A 157 -4.44 -7.44 -8.48
N ILE A 158 -3.67 -7.12 -7.43
CA ILE A 158 -2.21 -7.04 -7.53
C ILE A 158 -1.61 -8.44 -7.63
N GLY A 159 -2.17 -9.44 -6.95
CA GLY A 159 -1.75 -10.83 -7.07
C GLY A 159 -1.85 -11.33 -8.51
N VAL A 160 -2.99 -11.12 -9.17
CA VAL A 160 -3.17 -11.47 -10.58
C VAL A 160 -2.16 -10.73 -11.47
N SER A 161 -1.93 -9.45 -11.21
CA SER A 161 -0.95 -8.67 -11.98
C SER A 161 0.47 -9.24 -11.84
N VAL A 162 0.87 -9.65 -10.64
CA VAL A 162 2.20 -10.23 -10.38
C VAL A 162 2.31 -11.64 -10.96
N ASP A 163 1.31 -12.48 -10.72
CA ASP A 163 1.40 -13.92 -11.03
C ASP A 163 1.16 -14.21 -12.51
N PHE A 164 0.30 -13.44 -13.19
CA PHE A 164 -0.07 -13.70 -14.58
C PHE A 164 0.57 -12.72 -15.56
N ILE A 165 0.45 -11.42 -15.35
CA ILE A 165 0.95 -10.44 -16.33
C ILE A 165 2.47 -10.49 -16.38
N PHE A 166 3.14 -10.56 -15.25
CA PHE A 166 4.62 -10.61 -15.19
C PHE A 166 5.19 -11.91 -15.78
N LEU A 167 4.44 -13.02 -15.74
CA LEU A 167 4.89 -14.30 -16.34
C LEU A 167 4.68 -14.37 -17.86
N PHE A 168 3.78 -13.55 -18.42
CA PHE A 168 3.43 -13.60 -19.84
C PHE A 168 4.00 -12.43 -20.66
N VAL A 169 4.68 -11.48 -20.06
CA VAL A 169 5.39 -10.37 -20.71
C VAL A 169 6.89 -10.60 -20.67
#